data_53d8242cb8f2bfc4f2239000d4bf7057
#
_entry.id   53d8242cb8f2bfc4f2239000d4bf7057
#
_cell.length_a   1.000
_cell.length_b   1.000
_cell.length_c   1.000
_cell.angle_alpha   90.00
_cell.angle_beta   90.00
_cell.angle_gamma   90.00
#
_symmetry.space_group_name_H-M   'P 1'
#
loop_
_entity.id
_entity.type
_entity.pdbx_description
1 polymer ?
#
loop_
_entity_poly.entity_id
_entity_poly.type
_entity_poly.pdbx_seq_one_letter_code
_entity_poly.pdbx_strand_id
1 'polypeptide(L)'
;MKLLHTEIQIEADPARVWAVLTDFAHYPAWNPFLVDLRGDAEPGSRLRVTLSPPGGRRITMRPTVTAWEPGRVFEWWGHLGVRGLFDGRHRFELHAHDTGTRLVQRETFTGLLVPLLATTLDGPTAAGFALMNEALRDRAEEHHAGLPD
;
A
#
# COMPACT_ATOMS: atom_id res chain seq x y z
N MET A 1 11.15 -14.60 8.30
CA MET A 1 9.93 -13.86 7.99
C MET A 1 9.90 -12.55 8.77
N LYS A 2 9.55 -11.48 8.11
CA LYS A 2 9.45 -10.15 8.72
C LYS A 2 8.08 -9.58 8.40
N LEU A 3 7.36 -9.08 9.41
CA LEU A 3 6.06 -8.44 9.25
C LEU A 3 6.16 -6.95 9.57
N LEU A 4 5.72 -6.11 8.63
CA LEU A 4 5.42 -4.72 8.91
C LEU A 4 3.89 -4.56 8.99
N HIS A 5 3.42 -3.94 10.05
CA HIS A 5 1.98 -3.74 10.29
C HIS A 5 1.74 -2.30 10.72
N THR A 6 0.85 -1.62 10.02
CA THR A 6 0.47 -0.24 10.34
C THR A 6 -1.05 -0.10 10.29
N GLU A 7 -1.57 0.83 11.08
CA GLU A 7 -2.99 1.17 11.08
C GLU A 7 -3.17 2.67 11.17
N ILE A 8 -4.27 3.17 10.60
CA ILE A 8 -4.66 4.56 10.74
C ILE A 8 -6.19 4.67 10.69
N GLN A 9 -6.75 5.57 11.51
CA GLN A 9 -8.17 5.90 11.45
C GLN A 9 -8.38 7.04 10.45
N ILE A 10 -9.33 6.86 9.54
CA ILE A 10 -9.67 7.82 8.49
C ILE A 10 -11.14 8.22 8.66
N GLU A 11 -11.41 9.52 8.76
CA GLU A 11 -12.76 10.04 8.92
C GLU A 11 -13.45 10.19 7.55
N ALA A 12 -13.55 9.07 6.86
CA ALA A 12 -14.28 8.91 5.61
C ALA A 12 -14.76 7.46 5.56
N ASP A 13 -15.88 7.22 4.88
CA ASP A 13 -16.41 5.87 4.82
C ASP A 13 -15.54 4.93 3.97
N PRO A 14 -15.66 3.60 4.14
CA PRO A 14 -14.84 2.66 3.40
C PRO A 14 -14.93 2.78 1.89
N ALA A 15 -16.09 3.16 1.35
CA ALA A 15 -16.25 3.34 -0.09
C ALA A 15 -15.38 4.48 -0.60
N ARG A 16 -15.30 5.59 0.15
CA ARG A 16 -14.46 6.72 -0.21
C ARG A 16 -12.98 6.38 -0.10
N VAL A 17 -12.57 5.73 0.98
CA VAL A 17 -11.19 5.30 1.16
C VAL A 17 -10.78 4.33 0.05
N TRP A 18 -11.65 3.39 -0.28
CA TRP A 18 -11.42 2.45 -1.38
C TRP A 18 -11.24 3.15 -2.72
N ALA A 19 -12.08 4.15 -3.00
CA ALA A 19 -11.99 4.91 -4.24
C ALA A 19 -10.63 5.60 -4.38
N VAL A 20 -10.10 6.17 -3.30
CA VAL A 20 -8.77 6.81 -3.31
C VAL A 20 -7.66 5.76 -3.44
N LEU A 21 -7.75 4.68 -2.68
CA LEU A 21 -6.75 3.61 -2.67
C LEU A 21 -6.61 2.94 -4.04
N THR A 22 -7.71 2.80 -4.77
CA THR A 22 -7.71 2.07 -6.05
C THR A 22 -7.67 2.98 -7.28
N ASP A 23 -7.61 4.28 -7.09
CA ASP A 23 -7.45 5.24 -8.17
C ASP A 23 -5.97 5.37 -8.54
N PHE A 24 -5.44 4.33 -9.15
CA PHE A 24 -4.01 4.20 -9.45
C PHE A 24 -3.48 5.33 -10.34
N ALA A 25 -4.31 5.83 -11.27
CA ALA A 25 -3.91 6.89 -12.18
C ALA A 25 -3.50 8.19 -11.45
N HIS A 26 -4.04 8.43 -10.27
CA HIS A 26 -3.73 9.63 -9.49
C HIS A 26 -2.64 9.42 -8.42
N TYR A 27 -2.08 8.21 -8.30
CA TYR A 27 -1.00 7.95 -7.34
C TYR A 27 0.17 8.94 -7.45
N PRO A 28 0.65 9.30 -8.66
CA PRO A 28 1.74 10.28 -8.75
C PRO A 28 1.42 11.65 -8.15
N ALA A 29 0.13 12.00 -8.06
CA ALA A 29 -0.29 13.30 -7.55
C ALA A 29 -0.30 13.37 -6.01
N TRP A 30 -0.43 12.24 -5.31
CA TRP A 30 -0.59 12.30 -3.86
C TRP A 30 0.19 11.25 -3.06
N ASN A 31 0.55 10.10 -3.65
CA ASN A 31 1.15 9.00 -2.90
C ASN A 31 2.67 9.18 -2.81
N PRO A 32 3.21 9.42 -1.61
CA PRO A 32 4.66 9.67 -1.48
C PRO A 32 5.50 8.40 -1.44
N PHE A 33 4.87 7.23 -1.31
CA PHE A 33 5.55 5.95 -1.18
C PHE A 33 5.38 5.08 -2.43
N LEU A 34 4.14 4.75 -2.78
CA LEU A 34 3.84 4.07 -4.05
C LEU A 34 3.62 5.15 -5.11
N VAL A 35 4.71 5.68 -5.62
CA VAL A 35 4.66 6.89 -6.46
C VAL A 35 4.08 6.65 -7.84
N ASP A 36 4.02 5.41 -8.29
CA ASP A 36 3.40 5.02 -9.55
C ASP A 36 2.90 3.58 -9.44
N LEU A 37 1.66 3.36 -9.85
CA LEU A 37 1.07 2.03 -9.87
C LEU A 37 0.21 1.89 -11.12
N ARG A 38 0.48 0.84 -11.90
CA ARG A 38 -0.21 0.57 -13.17
C ARG A 38 -0.61 -0.89 -13.26
N GLY A 39 -1.72 -1.14 -13.92
CA GLY A 39 -2.23 -2.48 -14.18
C GLY A 39 -3.71 -2.61 -13.85
N ASP A 40 -4.24 -3.79 -14.10
CA ASP A 40 -5.64 -4.09 -13.88
C ASP A 40 -5.88 -4.55 -12.45
N ALA A 41 -7.01 -4.12 -11.91
CA ALA A 41 -7.39 -4.34 -10.53
C ALA A 41 -8.21 -5.64 -10.41
N GLU A 42 -7.58 -6.78 -10.67
CA GLU A 42 -8.26 -8.07 -10.55
C GLU A 42 -7.26 -9.16 -10.17
N PRO A 43 -7.70 -10.22 -9.45
CA PRO A 43 -6.82 -11.32 -9.08
C PRO A 43 -6.15 -11.96 -10.30
N GLY A 44 -4.87 -12.23 -10.18
CA GLY A 44 -4.06 -12.81 -11.25
C GLY A 44 -3.42 -11.79 -12.17
N SER A 45 -3.85 -10.53 -12.14
CA SER A 45 -3.25 -9.47 -12.95
C SER A 45 -1.88 -9.07 -12.41
N ARG A 46 -0.99 -8.73 -13.31
CA ARG A 46 0.31 -8.18 -12.96
C ARG A 46 0.26 -6.66 -12.91
N LEU A 47 0.74 -6.12 -11.81
CA LEU A 47 0.89 -4.68 -11.63
C LEU A 47 2.33 -4.26 -11.92
N ARG A 48 2.52 -2.97 -12.17
CA ARG A 48 3.84 -2.34 -12.14
C ARG A 48 3.82 -1.29 -11.05
N VAL A 49 4.64 -1.48 -10.03
CA VAL A 49 4.66 -0.64 -8.84
C VAL A 49 6.04 -0.03 -8.69
N THR A 50 6.10 1.29 -8.51
CA THR A 50 7.33 2.00 -8.18
C THR A 50 7.23 2.49 -6.74
N LEU A 51 8.15 2.01 -5.90
CA LEU A 51 8.24 2.40 -4.50
C LEU A 51 9.34 3.44 -4.31
N SER A 52 9.08 4.42 -3.44
CA SER A 52 10.04 5.47 -3.11
C SER A 52 10.18 5.58 -1.59
N PRO A 53 10.92 4.66 -0.93
CA PRO A 53 11.12 4.73 0.50
C PRO A 53 11.89 6.01 0.87
N PRO A 54 11.50 6.72 1.95
CA PRO A 54 12.24 7.90 2.39
C PRO A 54 13.70 7.57 2.69
N GLY A 55 14.63 8.32 2.08
CA GLY A 55 16.06 8.07 2.26
C GLY A 55 16.60 6.84 1.54
N GLY A 56 15.75 6.12 0.81
CA GLY A 56 16.13 4.94 0.05
C GLY A 56 16.08 5.16 -1.45
N ARG A 57 16.42 4.11 -2.18
CA ARG A 57 16.34 4.13 -3.64
C ARG A 57 14.94 3.78 -4.11
N ARG A 58 14.53 4.34 -5.25
CA ARG A 58 13.31 3.90 -5.93
C ARG A 58 13.50 2.48 -6.46
N ILE A 59 12.45 1.68 -6.29
CA ILE A 59 12.42 0.29 -6.73
C ILE A 59 11.16 0.08 -7.54
N THR A 60 11.31 -0.50 -8.73
CA THR A 60 10.17 -0.91 -9.55
C THR A 60 10.03 -2.42 -9.51
N MET A 61 8.83 -2.91 -9.26
CA MET A 61 8.54 -4.33 -9.21
C MET A 61 7.24 -4.63 -9.96
N ARG A 62 7.03 -5.91 -10.26
CA ARG A 62 5.85 -6.37 -11.00
C ARG A 62 5.13 -7.46 -10.22
N PRO A 63 4.42 -7.08 -9.14
CA PRO A 63 3.69 -8.04 -8.34
C PRO A 63 2.42 -8.52 -9.03
N THR A 64 1.91 -9.64 -8.56
CA THR A 64 0.63 -10.20 -9.01
C THR A 64 -0.43 -9.93 -7.95
N VAL A 65 -1.60 -9.46 -8.37
CA VAL A 65 -2.74 -9.27 -7.48
C VAL A 65 -3.19 -10.64 -6.98
N THR A 66 -3.27 -10.81 -5.66
CA THR A 66 -3.65 -12.06 -5.00
C THR A 66 -5.01 -11.99 -4.31
N ALA A 67 -5.48 -10.77 -3.98
CA ALA A 67 -6.82 -10.58 -3.44
C ALA A 67 -7.36 -9.22 -3.87
N TRP A 68 -8.62 -9.21 -4.23
CA TRP A 68 -9.33 -8.00 -4.62
C TRP A 68 -10.79 -8.14 -4.21
N GLU A 69 -11.13 -7.54 -3.07
CA GLU A 69 -12.50 -7.52 -2.55
C GLU A 69 -12.91 -6.05 -2.41
N PRO A 70 -13.74 -5.52 -3.33
CA PRO A 70 -14.08 -4.10 -3.35
C PRO A 70 -14.55 -3.57 -2.00
N GLY A 71 -13.94 -2.45 -1.58
CA GLY A 71 -14.25 -1.82 -0.31
C GLY A 71 -13.62 -2.48 0.92
N ARG A 72 -12.90 -3.58 0.76
CA ARG A 72 -12.40 -4.35 1.90
C ARG A 72 -10.94 -4.76 1.84
N VAL A 73 -10.49 -5.36 0.74
CA VAL A 73 -9.15 -5.98 0.66
C VAL A 73 -8.54 -5.78 -0.71
N PHE A 74 -7.28 -5.35 -0.69
CA PHE A 74 -6.41 -5.32 -1.87
C PHE A 74 -5.06 -5.90 -1.45
N GLU A 75 -4.61 -6.93 -2.16
CA GLU A 75 -3.35 -7.60 -1.83
C GLU A 75 -2.60 -7.96 -3.10
N TRP A 76 -1.28 -7.83 -3.05
CA TRP A 76 -0.42 -8.38 -4.09
C TRP A 76 0.75 -9.15 -3.48
N TRP A 77 1.35 -10.00 -4.29
CA TRP A 77 2.56 -10.73 -3.98
C TRP A 77 3.60 -10.47 -5.06
N GLY A 78 4.82 -10.19 -4.67
CA GLY A 78 5.91 -9.95 -5.59
C GLY A 78 7.25 -10.38 -5.04
N HIS A 79 8.26 -10.29 -5.89
CA HIS A 79 9.63 -10.58 -5.50
C HIS A 79 10.59 -9.64 -6.23
N LEU A 80 11.76 -9.42 -5.63
CA LEU A 80 12.86 -8.71 -6.26
C LEU A 80 13.89 -9.76 -6.71
N GLY A 81 14.29 -9.67 -7.99
CA GLY A 81 15.22 -10.64 -8.57
C GLY A 81 14.58 -12.00 -8.72
N VAL A 82 15.17 -12.99 -8.07
CA VAL A 82 14.71 -14.38 -8.12
C VAL A 82 13.77 -14.67 -6.96
N ARG A 83 12.70 -15.42 -7.25
CA ARG A 83 11.76 -15.89 -6.23
C ARG A 83 12.50 -16.63 -5.12
N GLY A 84 12.16 -16.31 -3.86
CA GLY A 84 12.79 -16.93 -2.69
C GLY A 84 13.96 -16.17 -2.12
N LEU A 85 14.45 -15.13 -2.80
CA LEU A 85 15.49 -14.26 -2.25
C LEU A 85 14.89 -13.15 -1.39
N PHE A 86 13.94 -12.41 -1.96
CA PHE A 86 13.25 -11.33 -1.25
C PHE A 86 11.85 -11.21 -1.83
N ASP A 87 10.90 -11.82 -1.15
CA ASP A 87 9.51 -11.85 -1.55
C ASP A 87 8.67 -11.01 -0.59
N GLY A 88 7.62 -10.37 -1.10
CA GLY A 88 6.73 -9.55 -0.29
C GLY A 88 5.27 -9.76 -0.65
N ARG A 89 4.44 -9.86 0.38
CA ARG A 89 2.98 -9.88 0.25
C ARG A 89 2.44 -8.63 0.92
N HIS A 90 1.97 -7.69 0.12
CA HIS A 90 1.49 -6.40 0.57
C HIS A 90 -0.03 -6.41 0.60
N ARG A 91 -0.60 -6.04 1.75
CA ARG A 91 -2.05 -6.13 1.95
C ARG A 91 -2.60 -4.85 2.54
N PHE A 92 -3.69 -4.38 1.95
CA PHE A 92 -4.52 -3.29 2.48
C PHE A 92 -5.85 -3.88 2.89
N GLU A 93 -6.30 -3.52 4.11
CA GLU A 93 -7.62 -3.91 4.61
C GLU A 93 -8.36 -2.67 5.09
N LEU A 94 -9.63 -2.58 4.75
CA LEU A 94 -10.50 -1.50 5.20
C LEU A 94 -11.58 -2.10 6.11
N HIS A 95 -11.72 -1.51 7.29
CA HIS A 95 -12.73 -1.90 8.24
C HIS A 95 -13.55 -0.68 8.64
N ALA A 96 -14.88 -0.76 8.53
CA ALA A 96 -15.73 0.29 9.08
C ALA A 96 -15.48 0.36 10.59
N HIS A 97 -15.19 1.54 11.10
CA HIS A 97 -14.84 1.73 12.50
C HIS A 97 -15.26 3.13 12.94
N ASP A 98 -16.11 3.21 13.98
CA ASP A 98 -16.69 4.45 14.47
C ASP A 98 -17.37 5.22 13.32
N THR A 99 -16.98 6.49 13.11
CA THR A 99 -17.54 7.35 12.07
C THR A 99 -16.82 7.26 10.73
N GLY A 100 -15.88 6.34 10.62
CA GLY A 100 -15.04 6.26 9.42
C GLY A 100 -14.51 4.87 9.14
N THR A 101 -13.24 4.81 8.79
CA THR A 101 -12.58 3.60 8.35
C THR A 101 -11.26 3.41 9.09
N ARG A 102 -11.02 2.20 9.58
CA ARG A 102 -9.69 1.78 10.01
C ARG A 102 -9.00 1.15 8.81
N LEU A 103 -7.92 1.78 8.36
CA LEU A 103 -7.05 1.25 7.32
C LEU A 103 -5.93 0.46 7.96
N VAL A 104 -5.77 -0.78 7.54
CA VAL A 104 -4.61 -1.61 7.90
C VAL A 104 -3.75 -1.77 6.66
N GLN A 105 -2.49 -1.38 6.75
CA GLN A 105 -1.51 -1.62 5.71
C GLN A 105 -0.40 -2.47 6.29
N ARG A 106 -0.17 -3.65 5.71
CA ARG A 106 0.85 -4.56 6.20
C ARG A 106 1.54 -5.29 5.05
N GLU A 107 2.74 -5.75 5.34
CA GLU A 107 3.49 -6.57 4.39
C GLU A 107 4.26 -7.66 5.12
N THR A 108 4.22 -8.85 4.56
CA THR A 108 5.01 -9.99 5.03
C THR A 108 6.16 -10.19 4.07
N PHE A 109 7.38 -10.11 4.58
CA PHE A 109 8.61 -10.32 3.80
C PHE A 109 9.17 -11.70 4.11
N THR A 110 9.50 -12.43 3.06
CA THR A 110 10.11 -13.77 3.16
C THR A 110 11.28 -13.88 2.20
N GLY A 111 12.18 -14.84 2.44
CA GLY A 111 13.30 -15.10 1.57
C GLY A 111 14.64 -14.97 2.27
N LEU A 112 15.69 -15.43 1.58
CA LEU A 112 17.04 -15.55 2.14
C LEU A 112 17.67 -14.20 2.51
N LEU A 113 17.30 -13.13 1.81
CA LEU A 113 17.87 -11.79 2.03
C LEU A 113 17.18 -10.99 3.12
N VAL A 114 16.04 -11.44 3.65
CA VAL A 114 15.27 -10.70 4.65
C VAL A 114 16.11 -10.31 5.87
N PRO A 115 16.90 -11.20 6.49
CA PRO A 115 17.74 -10.83 7.63
C PRO A 115 18.75 -9.72 7.31
N LEU A 116 19.28 -9.70 6.09
CA LEU A 116 20.26 -8.69 5.67
C LEU A 116 19.61 -7.32 5.44
N LEU A 117 18.32 -7.28 5.18
CA LEU A 117 17.57 -6.06 4.86
C LEU A 117 16.73 -5.56 6.02
N ALA A 118 16.83 -6.17 7.19
CA ALA A 118 15.98 -5.84 8.34
C ALA A 118 16.04 -4.35 8.70
N THR A 119 17.21 -3.74 8.71
CA THR A 119 17.37 -2.31 9.02
C THR A 119 16.64 -1.42 8.01
N THR A 120 16.74 -1.77 6.72
CA THR A 120 16.02 -1.04 5.66
C THR A 120 14.51 -1.17 5.82
N LEU A 121 14.03 -2.37 6.16
CA LEU A 121 12.60 -2.62 6.35
C LEU A 121 12.05 -1.90 7.59
N ASP A 122 12.79 -1.91 8.69
CA ASP A 122 12.38 -1.22 9.93
C ASP A 122 12.50 0.30 9.83
N GLY A 123 13.38 0.81 9.00
CA GLY A 123 13.60 2.24 8.81
C GLY A 123 12.84 2.80 7.59
N PRO A 124 13.49 2.95 6.44
CA PRO A 124 12.89 3.61 5.27
C PRO A 124 11.57 3.00 4.79
N THR A 125 11.46 1.68 4.79
CA THR A 125 10.24 1.01 4.30
C THR A 125 9.06 1.26 5.24
N ALA A 126 9.26 1.10 6.55
CA ALA A 126 8.22 1.38 7.54
C ALA A 126 7.81 2.85 7.53
N ALA A 127 8.77 3.76 7.36
CA ALA A 127 8.49 5.20 7.23
C ALA A 127 7.64 5.48 5.97
N GLY A 128 7.90 4.78 4.87
CA GLY A 128 7.12 4.89 3.65
C GLY A 128 5.66 4.48 3.86
N PHE A 129 5.42 3.41 4.59
CA PHE A 129 4.05 2.97 4.94
C PHE A 129 3.32 4.06 5.71
N ALA A 130 3.97 4.65 6.71
CA ALA A 130 3.37 5.70 7.52
C ALA A 130 3.03 6.95 6.69
N LEU A 131 3.93 7.36 5.80
CA LEU A 131 3.70 8.50 4.92
C LEU A 131 2.53 8.25 3.97
N MET A 132 2.42 7.05 3.41
CA MET A 132 1.31 6.70 2.54
C MET A 132 -0.01 6.69 3.30
N ASN A 133 -0.03 6.13 4.52
CA ASN A 133 -1.24 6.11 5.35
C ASN A 133 -1.75 7.53 5.62
N GLU A 134 -0.85 8.45 5.98
CA GLU A 134 -1.22 9.84 6.24
C GLU A 134 -1.72 10.54 4.98
N ALA A 135 -1.05 10.34 3.86
CA ALA A 135 -1.45 10.95 2.59
C ALA A 135 -2.80 10.41 2.10
N LEU A 136 -3.04 9.12 2.27
CA LEU A 136 -4.32 8.51 1.93
C LEU A 136 -5.44 9.07 2.80
N ARG A 137 -5.21 9.16 4.11
CA ARG A 137 -6.14 9.78 5.04
C ARG A 137 -6.48 11.21 4.62
N ASP A 138 -5.45 12.02 4.40
CA ASP A 138 -5.65 13.43 4.09
C ASP A 138 -6.43 13.59 2.78
N ARG A 139 -6.13 12.79 1.78
CA ARG A 139 -6.86 12.86 0.51
C ARG A 139 -8.31 12.40 0.65
N ALA A 140 -8.56 11.34 1.39
CA ALA A 140 -9.92 10.84 1.61
C ALA A 140 -10.76 11.83 2.44
N GLU A 141 -10.19 12.40 3.49
CA GLU A 141 -10.87 13.35 4.37
C GLU A 141 -11.08 14.71 3.70
N GLU A 142 -10.15 15.17 2.90
CA GLU A 142 -10.24 16.42 2.16
C GLU A 142 -11.47 16.44 1.25
N HIS A 143 -11.70 15.35 0.52
CA HIS A 143 -12.87 15.23 -0.33
C HIS A 143 -14.16 15.14 0.49
N HIS A 144 -14.11 14.53 1.68
CA HIS A 144 -15.25 14.36 2.57
C HIS A 144 -15.62 15.68 3.29
N ALA A 145 -14.64 16.58 3.48
CA ALA A 145 -14.80 17.84 4.22
C ALA A 145 -15.47 18.97 3.43
N GLY A 146 -16.35 18.65 2.50
CA GLY A 146 -17.24 19.64 1.89
C GLY A 146 -16.82 20.20 0.55
N LEU A 147 -15.96 19.54 -0.17
CA LEU A 147 -15.81 19.81 -1.58
C LEU A 147 -17.05 19.27 -2.29
N PRO A 148 -17.65 20.05 -3.20
CA PRO A 148 -18.78 19.55 -3.97
C PRO A 148 -18.34 18.32 -4.77
N ASP A 149 -19.18 17.31 -4.74
CA ASP A 149 -18.96 16.09 -5.51
C ASP A 149 -19.00 16.38 -7.02
#